data_d0db25a2046a52881f437e6fc7d1c71b
#
_entry.id   d0db25a2046a52881f437e6fc7d1c71b
#
_cell.length_a   1.000
_cell.length_b   1.000
_cell.length_c   1.000
_cell.angle_alpha   90.00
_cell.angle_beta   90.00
_cell.angle_gamma   90.00
#
_symmetry.space_group_name_H-M   'P 1'
#
loop_
_entity.id
_entity.type
_entity.pdbx_description
1 polymer ?
#
loop_
_entity_poly.entity_id
_entity_poly.type
_entity_poly.pdbx_seq_one_letter_code
_entity_poly.pdbx_strand_id
1 'polypeptide(L)'
;MDKIDKNILDGLRSWVECESPTSDFKAVNRMMTLAETDWSSIGFDVERIPGRDGFGDHLSIKSSWGRENSLSNTGILILTHLDTVHPHGSFGEDRFVIDGDRVTGPGILDMKGGAYIAFQALKLIVSSTQKPSLPIHILCTSDEEVGSPTSRSLIEDAGNSAKYILVTEPARDGGKIVISRRGVGRYKIVTRGLAAHAGVNHKDGSSAIREMANQILKIENMTDYERGVTLNVGKIKGGTADNTIPDYCEATVDLRVESSKLAIEIDSKLRSLKPLQENTQVLIEGKMNRPPFSQTKESRELFDKASAFATEVGFELVGMHTGGGSDGSFLAEKVPTLDGLGVDGVGPHTLTEYLKISSLQPRMNLLRKLILNLT
;
A
#
# COMPACT_ATOMS: atom_id res chain seq x y z
N MET A 1 17.12 26.47 3.72
CA MET A 1 16.78 25.43 2.71
C MET A 1 17.92 25.37 1.70
N ASP A 2 18.51 24.22 1.53
CA ASP A 2 19.59 23.98 0.55
C ASP A 2 19.03 24.12 -0.88
N LYS A 3 19.93 24.41 -1.86
CA LYS A 3 19.59 24.51 -3.28
C LYS A 3 19.00 23.20 -3.83
N ILE A 4 19.47 22.05 -3.32
CA ILE A 4 19.01 20.73 -3.73
C ILE A 4 17.58 20.51 -3.25
N ASP A 5 17.27 20.78 -1.98
CA ASP A 5 15.93 20.67 -1.44
C ASP A 5 14.94 21.56 -2.19
N LYS A 6 15.36 22.80 -2.53
CA LYS A 6 14.53 23.70 -3.32
C LYS A 6 14.19 23.10 -4.70
N ASN A 7 15.17 22.56 -5.41
CA ASN A 7 14.93 21.95 -6.72
C ASN A 7 14.01 20.70 -6.63
N ILE A 8 14.12 19.92 -5.56
CA ILE A 8 13.24 18.77 -5.31
C ILE A 8 11.81 19.28 -5.07
N LEU A 9 11.63 20.28 -4.21
CA LEU A 9 10.33 20.83 -3.86
C LEU A 9 9.64 21.50 -5.05
N ASP A 10 10.38 22.26 -5.86
CA ASP A 10 9.83 22.95 -7.04
C ASP A 10 9.25 21.93 -8.04
N GLY A 11 9.88 20.76 -8.23
CA GLY A 11 9.36 19.71 -9.08
C GLY A 11 8.28 18.86 -8.42
N LEU A 12 8.42 18.53 -7.13
CA LEU A 12 7.42 17.77 -6.37
C LEU A 12 6.08 18.52 -6.30
N ARG A 13 6.10 19.86 -6.29
CA ARG A 13 4.88 20.67 -6.29
C ARG A 13 3.92 20.26 -7.40
N SER A 14 4.41 20.09 -8.62
CA SER A 14 3.57 19.71 -9.77
C SER A 14 2.89 18.34 -9.58
N TRP A 15 3.59 17.39 -8.94
CA TRP A 15 3.02 16.07 -8.64
C TRP A 15 1.96 16.14 -7.54
N VAL A 16 2.18 16.96 -6.50
CA VAL A 16 1.25 17.12 -5.38
C VAL A 16 -0.01 17.87 -5.81
N GLU A 17 0.15 18.99 -6.55
CA GLU A 17 -0.97 19.79 -7.06
C GLU A 17 -1.82 19.05 -8.10
N CYS A 18 -1.26 18.00 -8.76
CA CYS A 18 -2.00 17.06 -9.58
C CYS A 18 -2.72 16.06 -8.69
N GLU A 19 -3.88 16.43 -8.16
CA GLU A 19 -4.68 15.53 -7.30
C GLU A 19 -5.06 14.24 -8.03
N SER A 20 -4.91 13.12 -7.35
CA SER A 20 -5.09 11.78 -7.92
C SER A 20 -5.85 10.83 -6.98
N PRO A 21 -7.07 11.18 -6.51
CA PRO A 21 -7.85 10.27 -5.69
C PRO A 21 -8.13 8.96 -6.43
N THR A 22 -7.92 7.84 -5.77
CA THR A 22 -8.11 6.49 -6.35
C THR A 22 -9.49 6.32 -6.98
N SER A 23 -10.52 6.99 -6.42
CA SER A 23 -11.90 6.94 -6.90
C SER A 23 -12.14 7.68 -8.23
N ASP A 24 -11.18 8.48 -8.71
CA ASP A 24 -11.26 9.20 -9.98
C ASP A 24 -10.12 8.76 -10.93
N PHE A 25 -10.37 7.71 -11.72
CA PHE A 25 -9.37 7.19 -12.67
C PHE A 25 -8.85 8.23 -13.65
N LYS A 26 -9.66 9.26 -14.01
CA LYS A 26 -9.21 10.34 -14.91
C LYS A 26 -8.18 11.24 -14.24
N ALA A 27 -8.36 11.50 -12.96
CA ALA A 27 -7.40 12.27 -12.17
C ALA A 27 -6.09 11.49 -11.98
N VAL A 28 -6.19 10.22 -11.63
CA VAL A 28 -5.03 9.32 -11.56
C VAL A 28 -4.31 9.26 -12.90
N ASN A 29 -5.03 9.16 -14.01
CA ASN A 29 -4.42 9.14 -15.36
C ASN A 29 -3.71 10.45 -15.72
N ARG A 30 -4.17 11.62 -15.23
CA ARG A 30 -3.41 12.88 -15.36
C ARG A 30 -2.10 12.82 -14.60
N MET A 31 -2.11 12.28 -13.38
CA MET A 31 -0.89 12.10 -12.58
C MET A 31 0.08 11.12 -13.26
N MET A 32 -0.43 10.00 -13.80
CA MET A 32 0.39 9.04 -14.57
C MET A 32 1.01 9.69 -15.80
N THR A 33 0.27 10.55 -16.53
CA THR A 33 0.84 11.30 -17.68
C THR A 33 1.96 12.23 -17.29
N LEU A 34 1.83 12.90 -16.16
CA LEU A 34 2.90 13.76 -15.61
C LEU A 34 4.15 12.94 -15.25
N ALA A 35 3.97 11.84 -14.54
CA ALA A 35 5.06 10.93 -14.19
C ALA A 35 5.71 10.30 -15.43
N GLU A 36 4.92 9.85 -16.41
CA GLU A 36 5.41 9.30 -17.68
C GLU A 36 6.31 10.31 -18.42
N THR A 37 5.88 11.58 -18.47
CA THR A 37 6.65 12.68 -19.07
C THR A 37 7.99 12.86 -18.37
N ASP A 38 7.99 12.91 -17.04
CA ASP A 38 9.21 13.09 -16.25
C ASP A 38 10.17 11.92 -16.43
N TRP A 39 9.70 10.68 -16.32
CA TRP A 39 10.53 9.48 -16.49
C TRP A 39 11.11 9.35 -17.90
N SER A 40 10.30 9.63 -18.93
CA SER A 40 10.75 9.63 -20.33
C SER A 40 11.82 10.71 -20.57
N SER A 41 11.70 11.87 -19.90
CA SER A 41 12.65 13.00 -20.05
C SER A 41 14.06 12.67 -19.62
N ILE A 42 14.24 11.69 -18.74
CA ILE A 42 15.56 11.21 -18.28
C ILE A 42 16.03 9.92 -18.99
N GLY A 43 15.31 9.49 -20.02
CA GLY A 43 15.73 8.38 -20.91
C GLY A 43 15.36 6.99 -20.42
N PHE A 44 14.38 6.85 -19.53
CA PHE A 44 13.79 5.57 -19.19
C PHE A 44 12.76 5.16 -20.26
N ASP A 45 12.65 3.86 -20.47
CA ASP A 45 11.62 3.23 -21.31
C ASP A 45 10.34 3.11 -20.47
N VAL A 46 9.30 3.83 -20.84
CA VAL A 46 8.03 3.89 -20.11
C VAL A 46 6.93 3.21 -20.89
N GLU A 47 6.39 2.15 -20.33
CA GLU A 47 5.22 1.44 -20.84
C GLU A 47 4.00 1.82 -19.99
N ARG A 48 2.96 2.34 -20.62
CA ARG A 48 1.69 2.62 -19.99
C ARG A 48 0.78 1.41 -20.07
N ILE A 49 0.39 0.87 -18.93
CA ILE A 49 -0.50 -0.28 -18.81
C ILE A 49 -1.91 0.23 -18.53
N PRO A 50 -2.89 0.00 -19.44
CA PRO A 50 -4.25 0.51 -19.27
C PRO A 50 -4.91 0.02 -17.98
N GLY A 51 -5.58 0.93 -17.28
CA GLY A 51 -6.40 0.61 -16.11
C GLY A 51 -7.62 -0.22 -16.48
N ARG A 52 -8.18 -0.91 -15.50
CA ARG A 52 -9.39 -1.74 -15.64
C ARG A 52 -10.28 -1.59 -14.40
N ASP A 53 -11.50 -2.05 -14.48
CA ASP A 53 -12.46 -2.10 -13.37
C ASP A 53 -12.72 -0.73 -12.72
N GLY A 54 -12.55 0.37 -13.49
CA GLY A 54 -12.77 1.74 -13.04
C GLY A 54 -11.56 2.39 -12.37
N PHE A 55 -10.40 1.73 -12.38
CA PHE A 55 -9.12 2.27 -11.85
C PHE A 55 -8.27 2.92 -12.96
N GLY A 56 -7.33 3.76 -12.56
CA GLY A 56 -6.38 4.41 -13.46
C GLY A 56 -5.34 3.47 -14.05
N ASP A 57 -4.61 3.99 -15.05
CA ASP A 57 -3.50 3.27 -15.68
C ASP A 57 -2.32 3.10 -14.71
N HIS A 58 -1.46 2.12 -14.99
CA HIS A 58 -0.19 1.92 -14.30
C HIS A 58 0.98 2.26 -15.23
N LEU A 59 2.18 2.49 -14.68
CA LEU A 59 3.39 2.67 -15.47
C LEU A 59 4.43 1.61 -15.11
N SER A 60 4.96 0.94 -16.14
CA SER A 60 6.13 0.07 -16.07
C SER A 60 7.32 0.80 -16.68
N ILE A 61 8.31 1.16 -15.86
CA ILE A 61 9.40 2.06 -16.21
C ILE A 61 10.71 1.30 -16.09
N LYS A 62 11.49 1.19 -17.17
CA LYS A 62 12.68 0.35 -17.22
C LYS A 62 13.90 1.13 -17.64
N SER A 63 15.04 0.87 -16.98
CA SER A 63 16.33 1.42 -17.41
C SER A 63 16.81 0.81 -18.72
N SER A 64 17.59 1.58 -19.49
CA SER A 64 18.27 1.07 -20.68
C SER A 64 19.52 0.24 -20.37
N TRP A 65 20.16 0.44 -19.20
CA TRP A 65 21.34 -0.29 -18.78
C TRP A 65 21.01 -1.62 -18.07
N GLY A 66 22.00 -2.52 -18.01
CA GLY A 66 21.91 -3.80 -17.30
C GLY A 66 21.21 -4.91 -18.09
N ARG A 67 20.66 -4.63 -19.27
CA ARG A 67 19.98 -5.63 -20.11
C ARG A 67 20.93 -6.59 -20.82
N GLU A 68 22.16 -6.16 -21.09
CA GLU A 68 23.13 -6.93 -21.89
C GLU A 68 23.90 -7.99 -21.09
N ASN A 69 23.95 -7.91 -19.77
CA ASN A 69 24.82 -8.71 -18.92
C ASN A 69 24.12 -9.78 -18.07
N SER A 70 22.81 -9.95 -18.16
CA SER A 70 22.13 -10.87 -17.27
C SER A 70 21.66 -12.14 -17.98
N LEU A 71 22.42 -13.22 -17.79
CA LEU A 71 21.93 -14.60 -17.94
C LEU A 71 20.77 -14.91 -16.96
N SER A 72 20.54 -14.04 -15.98
CA SER A 72 19.46 -14.09 -15.02
C SER A 72 18.73 -12.76 -14.94
N ASN A 73 17.98 -12.30 -15.85
CA ASN A 73 17.14 -11.08 -15.91
C ASN A 73 16.70 -10.42 -14.56
N THR A 74 17.47 -10.56 -13.48
CA THR A 74 17.13 -10.11 -12.14
C THR A 74 17.71 -8.74 -11.85
N GLY A 75 16.86 -7.81 -11.43
CA GLY A 75 17.22 -6.42 -11.17
C GLY A 75 16.69 -5.88 -9.84
N ILE A 76 16.68 -4.58 -9.71
CA ILE A 76 16.05 -3.87 -8.60
C ILE A 76 14.65 -3.46 -9.05
N LEU A 77 13.62 -3.93 -8.34
CA LEU A 77 12.26 -3.46 -8.50
C LEU A 77 11.98 -2.34 -7.48
N ILE A 78 11.58 -1.18 -7.97
CA ILE A 78 11.09 -0.08 -7.13
C ILE A 78 9.58 -0.03 -7.24
N LEU A 79 8.89 -0.16 -6.11
CA LEU A 79 7.43 -0.05 -6.03
C LEU A 79 7.04 1.32 -5.50
N THR A 80 6.10 1.95 -6.18
CA THR A 80 5.52 3.23 -5.81
C THR A 80 4.08 3.33 -6.31
N HIS A 81 3.22 4.07 -5.61
CA HIS A 81 1.88 4.38 -6.09
C HIS A 81 1.69 5.89 -6.24
N LEU A 82 0.77 6.28 -7.11
CA LEU A 82 0.48 7.68 -7.41
C LEU A 82 -0.99 8.05 -7.21
N ASP A 83 -1.82 7.07 -6.81
CA ASP A 83 -3.16 7.31 -6.29
C ASP A 83 -3.10 7.76 -4.84
N THR A 84 -4.16 8.41 -4.37
CA THR A 84 -4.27 8.95 -3.00
C THR A 84 -5.67 8.75 -2.44
N VAL A 85 -5.81 8.73 -1.10
CA VAL A 85 -7.12 8.67 -0.43
C VAL A 85 -7.88 9.99 -0.43
N HIS A 86 -7.21 11.10 -0.72
CA HIS A 86 -7.75 12.45 -0.55
C HIS A 86 -8.74 12.84 -1.65
N PRO A 87 -10.00 13.20 -1.32
CA PRO A 87 -10.94 13.73 -2.30
C PRO A 87 -10.44 15.03 -2.92
N HIS A 88 -10.89 15.32 -4.14
CA HIS A 88 -10.58 16.59 -4.81
C HIS A 88 -10.92 17.80 -3.94
N GLY A 89 -10.00 18.76 -3.90
CA GLY A 89 -10.18 20.04 -3.20
C GLY A 89 -10.17 19.94 -1.68
N SER A 90 -9.90 18.77 -1.09
CA SER A 90 -9.91 18.59 0.37
C SER A 90 -8.83 19.40 1.10
N PHE A 91 -7.73 19.78 0.41
CA PHE A 91 -6.69 20.65 0.93
C PHE A 91 -6.92 22.15 0.62
N GLY A 92 -8.07 22.52 0.04
CA GLY A 92 -8.38 23.90 -0.33
C GLY A 92 -7.69 24.36 -1.64
N GLU A 93 -7.54 25.68 -1.79
CA GLU A 93 -6.92 26.27 -2.98
C GLU A 93 -5.40 26.10 -2.98
N ASP A 94 -4.75 26.28 -1.83
CA ASP A 94 -3.31 26.10 -1.66
C ASP A 94 -2.99 24.65 -1.32
N ARG A 95 -2.71 23.84 -2.36
CA ARG A 95 -2.45 22.41 -2.22
C ARG A 95 -1.00 22.07 -1.92
N PHE A 96 -0.12 23.06 -1.78
CA PHE A 96 1.29 22.87 -1.48
C PHE A 96 1.79 23.99 -0.61
N VAL A 97 1.66 23.82 0.71
CA VAL A 97 1.98 24.85 1.70
C VAL A 97 3.27 24.50 2.43
N ILE A 98 4.24 25.42 2.35
CA ILE A 98 5.53 25.32 3.07
C ILE A 98 5.43 26.11 4.36
N ASP A 99 5.69 25.47 5.50
CA ASP A 99 5.79 26.09 6.83
C ASP A 99 7.02 25.53 7.57
N GLY A 100 8.09 26.31 7.62
CA GLY A 100 9.37 25.91 8.21
C GLY A 100 9.94 24.65 7.52
N ASP A 101 10.09 23.56 8.26
CA ASP A 101 10.57 22.26 7.76
C ASP A 101 9.44 21.37 7.24
N ARG A 102 8.21 21.87 7.14
CA ARG A 102 7.04 21.10 6.73
C ARG A 102 6.52 21.54 5.37
N VAL A 103 6.09 20.58 4.58
CA VAL A 103 5.30 20.82 3.37
C VAL A 103 4.05 19.98 3.44
N THR A 104 2.89 20.61 3.39
CA THR A 104 1.57 19.97 3.43
C THR A 104 1.00 19.88 2.03
N GLY A 105 0.33 18.79 1.70
CA GLY A 105 -0.38 18.63 0.42
C GLY A 105 -0.93 17.23 0.23
N PRO A 106 -1.87 17.02 -0.71
CA PRO A 106 -2.55 15.73 -0.91
C PRO A 106 -1.58 14.66 -1.44
N GLY A 107 -1.39 13.58 -0.65
CA GLY A 107 -0.49 12.49 -0.98
C GLY A 107 1.00 12.87 -1.00
N ILE A 108 1.35 14.00 -0.38
CA ILE A 108 2.73 14.47 -0.36
C ILE A 108 3.64 13.54 0.43
N LEU A 109 3.11 12.92 1.48
CA LEU A 109 3.79 11.91 2.28
C LEU A 109 3.49 10.51 1.73
N ASP A 110 2.23 10.20 1.45
CA ASP A 110 1.73 8.91 1.02
C ASP A 110 1.15 8.95 -0.41
N MET A 111 1.98 8.60 -1.51
CA MET A 111 3.43 8.48 -1.35
C MET A 111 4.18 9.25 -2.45
N LYS A 112 3.60 10.39 -2.96
CA LYS A 112 4.22 11.19 -4.03
C LYS A 112 5.62 11.69 -3.69
N GLY A 113 5.87 12.06 -2.41
CA GLY A 113 7.19 12.45 -1.95
C GLY A 113 8.22 11.34 -2.10
N GLY A 114 7.87 10.11 -1.71
CA GLY A 114 8.70 8.92 -1.86
C GLY A 114 8.97 8.57 -3.32
N ALA A 115 7.92 8.59 -4.16
CA ALA A 115 8.02 8.38 -5.60
C ALA A 115 8.93 9.44 -6.27
N TYR A 116 8.79 10.70 -5.86
CA TYR A 116 9.55 11.80 -6.45
C TYR A 116 11.03 11.78 -6.06
N ILE A 117 11.38 11.43 -4.81
CA ILE A 117 12.80 11.28 -4.45
C ILE A 117 13.45 10.08 -5.14
N ALA A 118 12.71 9.02 -5.46
CA ALA A 118 13.21 7.92 -6.28
C ALA A 118 13.50 8.39 -7.72
N PHE A 119 12.60 9.18 -8.32
CA PHE A 119 12.82 9.82 -9.60
C PHE A 119 14.08 10.70 -9.58
N GLN A 120 14.25 11.55 -8.57
CA GLN A 120 15.42 12.43 -8.45
C GLN A 120 16.74 11.64 -8.25
N ALA A 121 16.71 10.56 -7.45
CA ALA A 121 17.86 9.68 -7.28
C ALA A 121 18.32 9.07 -8.62
N LEU A 122 17.36 8.57 -9.41
CA LEU A 122 17.64 7.98 -10.72
C LEU A 122 18.05 9.05 -11.76
N LYS A 123 17.47 10.23 -11.74
CA LYS A 123 17.92 11.39 -12.56
C LYS A 123 19.38 11.73 -12.31
N LEU A 124 19.81 11.74 -11.04
CA LEU A 124 21.23 11.95 -10.68
C LEU A 124 22.11 10.80 -11.16
N ILE A 125 21.64 9.55 -11.10
CA ILE A 125 22.39 8.38 -11.61
C ILE A 125 22.54 8.45 -13.13
N VAL A 126 21.47 8.82 -13.85
CA VAL A 126 21.54 9.00 -15.31
C VAL A 126 22.56 10.07 -15.70
N SER A 127 22.66 11.14 -14.96
CA SER A 127 23.60 12.25 -15.21
C SER A 127 25.04 11.94 -14.77
N SER A 128 25.26 10.85 -14.01
CA SER A 128 26.58 10.48 -13.51
C SER A 128 27.31 9.49 -14.45
N THR A 129 28.62 9.37 -14.30
CA THR A 129 29.43 8.35 -14.99
C THR A 129 29.25 6.97 -14.39
N GLN A 130 28.89 6.87 -13.11
CA GLN A 130 28.65 5.61 -12.42
C GLN A 130 27.25 5.11 -12.71
N LYS A 131 27.12 3.89 -13.22
CA LYS A 131 25.83 3.23 -13.46
C LYS A 131 25.68 2.01 -12.54
N PRO A 132 24.44 1.64 -12.15
CA PRO A 132 24.18 0.42 -11.42
C PRO A 132 24.59 -0.82 -12.22
N SER A 133 25.00 -1.86 -11.52
CA SER A 133 25.30 -3.17 -12.13
C SER A 133 24.01 -3.94 -12.46
N LEU A 134 22.91 -3.66 -11.76
CA LEU A 134 21.62 -4.30 -11.96
C LEU A 134 20.69 -3.42 -12.79
N PRO A 135 19.84 -3.99 -13.66
CA PRO A 135 18.77 -3.26 -14.31
C PRO A 135 17.76 -2.77 -13.28
N ILE A 136 17.12 -1.63 -13.59
CA ILE A 136 16.10 -1.03 -12.74
C ILE A 136 14.75 -1.15 -13.41
N HIS A 137 13.76 -1.63 -12.65
CA HIS A 137 12.34 -1.60 -13.02
C HIS A 137 11.59 -0.81 -11.95
N ILE A 138 10.87 0.23 -12.33
CA ILE A 138 9.95 0.94 -11.45
C ILE A 138 8.53 0.61 -11.88
N LEU A 139 7.70 0.21 -10.95
CA LEU A 139 6.27 0.02 -11.18
C LEU A 139 5.50 1.07 -10.37
N CYS A 140 4.85 2.00 -11.10
CA CYS A 140 3.95 2.98 -10.49
C CYS A 140 2.51 2.46 -10.60
N THR A 141 1.88 2.20 -9.45
CA THR A 141 0.52 1.69 -9.36
C THR A 141 -0.50 2.80 -9.15
N SER A 142 -1.77 2.53 -9.44
CA SER A 142 -2.88 3.49 -9.43
C SER A 142 -4.01 3.11 -8.48
N ASP A 143 -3.82 2.05 -7.67
CA ASP A 143 -4.88 1.45 -6.86
C ASP A 143 -4.38 0.85 -5.54
N GLU A 144 -3.23 1.32 -5.05
CA GLU A 144 -2.64 0.85 -3.80
C GLU A 144 -3.57 1.11 -2.62
N GLU A 145 -4.13 2.29 -2.52
CA GLU A 145 -4.95 2.78 -1.41
C GLU A 145 -6.23 1.97 -1.17
N VAL A 146 -6.65 1.22 -2.18
CA VAL A 146 -7.80 0.31 -2.08
C VAL A 146 -7.40 -1.18 -2.07
N GLY A 147 -6.09 -1.46 -2.04
CA GLY A 147 -5.55 -2.81 -1.87
C GLY A 147 -5.13 -3.50 -3.16
N SER A 148 -4.76 -2.73 -4.18
CA SER A 148 -4.14 -3.17 -5.44
C SER A 148 -4.97 -4.20 -6.22
N PRO A 149 -6.28 -3.98 -6.42
CA PRO A 149 -7.14 -4.97 -7.07
C PRO A 149 -6.74 -5.24 -8.53
N THR A 150 -6.16 -4.25 -9.22
CA THR A 150 -5.76 -4.38 -10.63
C THR A 150 -4.24 -4.49 -10.82
N SER A 151 -3.45 -3.91 -9.92
CA SER A 151 -1.99 -3.91 -9.99
C SER A 151 -1.32 -5.15 -9.34
N ARG A 152 -2.00 -5.90 -8.47
CA ARG A 152 -1.42 -7.05 -7.78
C ARG A 152 -0.70 -8.03 -8.72
N SER A 153 -1.34 -8.44 -9.82
CA SER A 153 -0.72 -9.36 -10.77
C SER A 153 0.52 -8.76 -11.44
N LEU A 154 0.49 -7.45 -11.74
CA LEU A 154 1.64 -6.74 -12.31
C LEU A 154 2.83 -6.70 -11.32
N ILE A 155 2.54 -6.50 -10.03
CA ILE A 155 3.55 -6.50 -8.97
C ILE A 155 4.15 -7.90 -8.81
N GLU A 156 3.31 -8.93 -8.75
CA GLU A 156 3.75 -10.32 -8.62
C GLU A 156 4.59 -10.75 -9.84
N ASP A 157 4.17 -10.37 -11.05
CA ASP A 157 4.92 -10.64 -12.30
C ASP A 157 6.27 -9.89 -12.36
N ALA A 158 6.29 -8.61 -11.98
CA ALA A 158 7.51 -7.83 -11.90
C ALA A 158 8.50 -8.41 -10.86
N GLY A 159 7.95 -8.94 -9.76
CA GLY A 159 8.74 -9.59 -8.71
C GLY A 159 9.49 -10.84 -9.16
N ASN A 160 9.00 -11.56 -10.18
CA ASN A 160 9.68 -12.75 -10.71
C ASN A 160 11.07 -12.44 -11.31
N SER A 161 11.31 -11.18 -11.71
CA SER A 161 12.57 -10.69 -12.25
C SER A 161 13.31 -9.77 -11.27
N ALA A 162 12.92 -9.75 -10.00
CA ALA A 162 13.54 -8.89 -8.99
C ALA A 162 14.53 -9.68 -8.12
N LYS A 163 15.73 -9.11 -7.94
CA LYS A 163 16.72 -9.55 -6.95
C LYS A 163 16.51 -8.82 -5.62
N TYR A 164 16.08 -7.56 -5.69
CA TYR A 164 15.78 -6.70 -4.55
C TYR A 164 14.55 -5.89 -4.84
N ILE A 165 13.78 -5.60 -3.79
CA ILE A 165 12.61 -4.73 -3.84
C ILE A 165 12.82 -3.55 -2.92
N LEU A 166 12.62 -2.35 -3.45
CA LEU A 166 12.69 -1.09 -2.73
C LEU A 166 11.32 -0.41 -2.83
N VAL A 167 10.64 -0.26 -1.69
CA VAL A 167 9.30 0.35 -1.63
C VAL A 167 9.42 1.75 -1.06
N THR A 168 8.96 2.75 -1.81
CA THR A 168 9.11 4.16 -1.43
C THR A 168 7.93 4.72 -0.65
N GLU A 169 7.21 3.84 0.07
CA GLU A 169 6.26 4.22 1.12
C GLU A 169 6.88 5.17 2.13
N PRO A 170 6.07 5.97 2.85
CA PRO A 170 6.59 6.88 3.87
C PRO A 170 7.44 6.19 4.93
N ALA A 171 8.52 6.84 5.31
CA ALA A 171 9.19 6.51 6.56
C ALA A 171 8.24 6.75 7.74
N ARG A 172 8.38 5.96 8.78
CA ARG A 172 7.48 5.98 9.94
C ARG A 172 8.22 6.51 11.19
N ASP A 173 7.48 7.05 12.13
CA ASP A 173 7.93 7.39 13.49
C ASP A 173 9.29 8.10 13.56
N GLY A 174 9.48 9.15 12.76
CA GLY A 174 10.71 9.93 12.76
C GLY A 174 11.82 9.34 11.90
N GLY A 175 11.47 8.66 10.80
CA GLY A 175 12.44 8.23 9.81
C GLY A 175 12.76 6.73 9.82
N LYS A 176 12.02 5.91 10.59
CA LYS A 176 12.19 4.46 10.58
C LYS A 176 11.69 3.85 9.29
N ILE A 177 12.33 2.79 8.82
CA ILE A 177 11.84 1.97 7.70
C ILE A 177 11.09 0.75 8.20
N VAL A 178 10.21 0.23 7.37
CA VAL A 178 9.39 -0.93 7.70
C VAL A 178 10.12 -2.21 7.27
N ILE A 179 10.38 -3.09 8.23
CA ILE A 179 11.03 -4.39 8.00
C ILE A 179 10.07 -5.56 8.16
N SER A 180 8.87 -5.30 8.65
CA SER A 180 7.78 -6.28 8.72
C SER A 180 6.42 -5.60 8.81
N ARG A 181 5.39 -6.24 8.24
CA ARG A 181 4.00 -5.77 8.21
C ARG A 181 3.05 -6.91 8.54
N ARG A 182 1.95 -6.61 9.22
CA ARG A 182 0.85 -7.59 9.36
C ARG A 182 0.19 -7.84 8.01
N GLY A 183 -0.24 -9.09 7.80
CA GLY A 183 -1.13 -9.41 6.70
C GLY A 183 -2.50 -8.79 6.92
N VAL A 184 -3.16 -8.43 5.82
CA VAL A 184 -4.48 -7.80 5.80
C VAL A 184 -5.47 -8.69 5.08
N GLY A 185 -6.55 -9.10 5.76
CA GLY A 185 -7.68 -9.79 5.16
C GLY A 185 -8.92 -8.89 5.16
N ARG A 186 -9.69 -8.93 4.08
CA ARG A 186 -10.97 -8.23 3.97
C ARG A 186 -12.05 -9.24 3.63
N TYR A 187 -13.06 -9.33 4.50
CA TYR A 187 -14.17 -10.27 4.33
C TYR A 187 -15.51 -9.54 4.42
N LYS A 188 -16.49 -10.08 3.72
CA LYS A 188 -17.88 -9.73 3.82
C LYS A 188 -18.66 -10.96 4.28
N ILE A 189 -19.39 -10.81 5.36
CA ILE A 189 -20.26 -11.85 5.91
C ILE A 189 -21.68 -11.46 5.54
N VAL A 190 -22.41 -12.39 4.95
CA VAL A 190 -23.83 -12.21 4.61
C VAL A 190 -24.63 -13.27 5.33
N THR A 191 -25.66 -12.84 6.06
CA THR A 191 -26.65 -13.75 6.64
C THR A 191 -27.98 -13.56 5.92
N ARG A 192 -28.63 -14.68 5.63
CA ARG A 192 -29.99 -14.72 5.07
C ARG A 192 -30.92 -15.44 6.01
N GLY A 193 -32.16 -15.01 6.07
CA GLY A 193 -33.22 -15.58 6.88
C GLY A 193 -34.54 -15.62 6.12
N LEU A 194 -35.65 -15.61 6.88
CA LEU A 194 -37.02 -15.61 6.35
C LEU A 194 -37.77 -14.38 6.89
N ALA A 195 -38.27 -13.54 5.97
CA ALA A 195 -39.08 -12.39 6.35
C ALA A 195 -40.48 -12.84 6.85
N ALA A 196 -40.96 -12.17 7.88
CA ALA A 196 -42.34 -12.31 8.39
C ALA A 196 -42.78 -11.03 9.08
N HIS A 197 -44.09 -10.83 9.20
CA HIS A 197 -44.64 -9.71 9.98
C HIS A 197 -44.37 -9.97 11.46
N ALA A 198 -43.64 -9.08 12.13
CA ALA A 198 -43.14 -9.30 13.48
C ALA A 198 -44.27 -9.41 14.55
N GLY A 199 -45.42 -8.75 14.31
CA GLY A 199 -46.56 -8.78 15.24
C GLY A 199 -47.61 -9.84 14.91
N VAL A 200 -47.66 -10.38 13.68
CA VAL A 200 -48.69 -11.33 13.24
C VAL A 200 -48.14 -12.75 13.09
N ASN A 201 -47.04 -12.90 12.41
CA ASN A 201 -46.48 -14.20 12.04
C ASN A 201 -45.03 -14.35 12.52
N HIS A 202 -44.70 -13.86 13.69
CA HIS A 202 -43.32 -13.84 14.21
C HIS A 202 -42.66 -15.20 14.18
N LYS A 203 -43.39 -16.30 14.51
CA LYS A 203 -42.84 -17.67 14.53
C LYS A 203 -42.50 -18.23 13.17
N ASP A 204 -43.03 -17.61 12.09
CA ASP A 204 -42.80 -18.08 10.71
C ASP A 204 -41.54 -17.42 10.10
N GLY A 205 -40.96 -16.44 10.78
CA GLY A 205 -39.73 -15.75 10.36
C GLY A 205 -38.48 -16.27 11.03
N SER A 206 -37.34 -16.03 10.35
CA SER A 206 -36.00 -16.31 10.88
C SER A 206 -35.12 -15.09 10.63
N SER A 207 -34.65 -14.44 11.73
CA SER A 207 -33.99 -13.14 11.65
C SER A 207 -32.53 -13.23 11.20
N ALA A 208 -32.22 -12.70 10.02
CA ALA A 208 -30.86 -12.54 9.55
C ALA A 208 -30.02 -11.63 10.45
N ILE A 209 -30.60 -10.58 11.05
CA ILE A 209 -29.88 -9.72 12.00
C ILE A 209 -29.49 -10.49 13.26
N ARG A 210 -30.38 -11.31 13.81
CA ARG A 210 -30.06 -12.15 14.98
C ARG A 210 -28.97 -13.15 14.64
N GLU A 211 -29.01 -13.77 13.45
CA GLU A 211 -27.95 -14.65 13.00
C GLU A 211 -26.63 -13.91 12.85
N MET A 212 -26.63 -12.70 12.26
CA MET A 212 -25.42 -11.88 12.14
C MET A 212 -24.83 -11.52 13.51
N ALA A 213 -25.65 -11.18 14.50
CA ALA A 213 -25.20 -10.89 15.87
C ALA A 213 -24.43 -12.09 16.46
N ASN A 214 -24.92 -13.31 16.25
CA ASN A 214 -24.24 -14.53 16.67
C ASN A 214 -22.92 -14.72 15.94
N GLN A 215 -22.87 -14.44 14.63
CA GLN A 215 -21.64 -14.57 13.85
C GLN A 215 -20.61 -13.50 14.25
N ILE A 216 -21.02 -12.25 14.51
CA ILE A 216 -20.13 -11.19 14.99
C ILE A 216 -19.42 -11.62 16.27
N LEU A 217 -20.15 -12.13 17.26
CA LEU A 217 -19.54 -12.60 18.51
C LEU A 217 -18.50 -13.72 18.28
N LYS A 218 -18.80 -14.66 17.37
CA LYS A 218 -17.84 -15.72 17.01
C LYS A 218 -16.60 -15.16 16.33
N ILE A 219 -16.77 -14.21 15.41
CA ILE A 219 -15.68 -13.60 14.63
C ILE A 219 -14.78 -12.78 15.55
N GLU A 220 -15.33 -11.88 16.36
CA GLU A 220 -14.57 -11.05 17.29
C GLU A 220 -13.80 -11.91 18.32
N ASN A 221 -14.37 -13.03 18.78
CA ASN A 221 -13.72 -13.98 19.68
C ASN A 221 -12.56 -14.78 19.03
N MET A 222 -12.31 -14.64 17.72
CA MET A 222 -11.11 -15.20 17.08
C MET A 222 -9.89 -14.28 17.27
N THR A 223 -10.06 -13.06 17.80
CA THR A 223 -8.97 -12.15 18.12
C THR A 223 -8.07 -12.77 19.20
N ASP A 224 -6.76 -12.77 18.93
CA ASP A 224 -5.72 -13.35 19.79
C ASP A 224 -4.50 -12.41 19.72
N TYR A 225 -4.39 -11.53 20.69
CA TYR A 225 -3.30 -10.54 20.74
C TYR A 225 -1.94 -11.18 20.94
N GLU A 226 -1.86 -12.32 21.66
CA GLU A 226 -0.60 -13.01 21.91
C GLU A 226 -0.04 -13.65 20.64
N ARG A 227 -0.93 -14.12 19.75
CA ARG A 227 -0.56 -14.68 18.46
C ARG A 227 -0.53 -13.62 17.34
N GLY A 228 -0.83 -12.36 17.64
CA GLY A 228 -0.85 -11.27 16.66
C GLY A 228 -2.00 -11.37 15.65
N VAL A 229 -3.17 -11.86 16.09
CA VAL A 229 -4.39 -11.96 15.30
C VAL A 229 -5.41 -10.95 15.81
N THR A 230 -5.94 -10.10 14.92
CA THR A 230 -7.06 -9.23 15.24
C THR A 230 -8.13 -9.28 14.17
N LEU A 231 -9.40 -9.43 14.60
CA LEU A 231 -10.56 -9.30 13.73
C LEU A 231 -11.44 -8.15 14.26
N ASN A 232 -11.90 -7.33 13.33
CA ASN A 232 -12.80 -6.23 13.63
C ASN A 232 -13.97 -6.22 12.66
N VAL A 233 -15.20 -6.29 13.19
CA VAL A 233 -16.41 -6.11 12.39
C VAL A 233 -16.71 -4.61 12.32
N GLY A 234 -16.19 -3.94 11.29
CA GLY A 234 -16.19 -2.48 11.18
C GLY A 234 -17.48 -1.88 10.65
N LYS A 235 -18.31 -2.64 9.92
CA LYS A 235 -19.57 -2.17 9.35
C LYS A 235 -20.62 -3.27 9.38
N ILE A 236 -21.87 -2.88 9.62
CA ILE A 236 -23.06 -3.76 9.56
C ILE A 236 -24.22 -3.02 8.91
N LYS A 237 -25.00 -3.73 8.07
CA LYS A 237 -26.22 -3.23 7.45
C LYS A 237 -27.23 -4.34 7.30
N GLY A 238 -28.48 -4.13 7.71
CA GLY A 238 -29.55 -5.12 7.56
C GLY A 238 -30.93 -4.61 7.97
N GLY A 239 -31.97 -5.36 7.60
CA GLY A 239 -33.36 -5.02 7.85
C GLY A 239 -33.93 -3.97 6.89
N THR A 240 -35.27 -3.88 6.87
CA THR A 240 -36.02 -2.98 5.98
C THR A 240 -37.06 -2.14 6.74
N ALA A 241 -37.68 -2.71 7.77
CA ALA A 241 -38.71 -2.04 8.59
C ALA A 241 -38.77 -2.65 9.99
N ASP A 242 -39.19 -1.85 11.00
CA ASP A 242 -39.22 -2.24 12.41
C ASP A 242 -40.21 -3.40 12.70
N ASN A 243 -41.24 -3.51 11.91
CA ASN A 243 -42.30 -4.53 12.06
C ASN A 243 -42.10 -5.75 11.13
N THR A 244 -40.93 -5.89 10.53
CA THR A 244 -40.59 -7.01 9.64
C THR A 244 -39.38 -7.77 10.19
N ILE A 245 -39.50 -9.09 10.36
CA ILE A 245 -38.34 -9.93 10.66
C ILE A 245 -37.40 -9.86 9.46
N PRO A 246 -36.10 -9.43 9.64
CA PRO A 246 -35.20 -9.19 8.54
C PRO A 246 -34.70 -10.49 7.92
N ASP A 247 -34.78 -10.59 6.60
CA ASP A 247 -34.29 -11.72 5.81
C ASP A 247 -32.88 -11.51 5.26
N TYR A 248 -32.29 -10.33 5.45
CA TYR A 248 -30.96 -10.00 5.00
C TYR A 248 -30.19 -9.15 6.01
N CYS A 249 -28.90 -9.50 6.21
CA CYS A 249 -27.94 -8.66 6.90
C CYS A 249 -26.53 -8.93 6.35
N GLU A 250 -25.72 -7.88 6.24
CA GLU A 250 -24.32 -7.98 5.84
C GLU A 250 -23.39 -7.25 6.82
N ALA A 251 -22.18 -7.74 6.96
CA ALA A 251 -21.13 -7.11 7.76
C ALA A 251 -19.78 -7.21 7.05
N THR A 252 -18.87 -6.26 7.28
CA THR A 252 -17.51 -6.29 6.79
C THR A 252 -16.53 -6.51 7.93
N VAL A 253 -15.52 -7.34 7.69
CA VAL A 253 -14.51 -7.75 8.65
C VAL A 253 -13.13 -7.37 8.13
N ASP A 254 -12.35 -6.63 8.94
CA ASP A 254 -10.90 -6.43 8.78
C ASP A 254 -10.18 -7.48 9.61
N LEU A 255 -9.29 -8.24 8.99
CA LEU A 255 -8.41 -9.22 9.62
C LEU A 255 -6.98 -8.73 9.54
N ARG A 256 -6.23 -8.78 10.66
CA ARG A 256 -4.78 -8.59 10.69
C ARG A 256 -4.10 -9.81 11.30
N VAL A 257 -3.01 -10.27 10.69
CA VAL A 257 -2.25 -11.46 11.12
C VAL A 257 -0.75 -11.28 10.96
N GLU A 258 0.02 -11.90 11.87
CA GLU A 258 1.49 -11.80 11.86
C GLU A 258 2.17 -12.77 10.88
N SER A 259 1.52 -13.84 10.45
CA SER A 259 2.14 -14.85 9.59
C SER A 259 1.17 -15.47 8.60
N SER A 260 1.70 -15.98 7.49
CA SER A 260 0.94 -16.67 6.45
C SER A 260 0.26 -17.95 6.98
N LYS A 261 0.86 -18.62 7.98
CA LYS A 261 0.24 -19.76 8.66
C LYS A 261 -1.04 -19.35 9.40
N LEU A 262 -0.98 -18.23 10.13
CA LEU A 262 -2.15 -17.68 10.82
C LEU A 262 -3.22 -17.20 9.84
N ALA A 263 -2.81 -16.61 8.71
CA ALA A 263 -3.73 -16.19 7.66
C ALA A 263 -4.56 -17.38 7.13
N ILE A 264 -3.92 -18.50 6.83
CA ILE A 264 -4.58 -19.73 6.37
C ILE A 264 -5.51 -20.31 7.47
N GLU A 265 -5.03 -20.35 8.72
CA GLU A 265 -5.81 -20.84 9.86
C GLU A 265 -7.11 -20.04 10.05
N ILE A 266 -6.99 -18.71 10.08
CA ILE A 266 -8.15 -17.83 10.34
C ILE A 266 -9.10 -17.80 9.13
N ASP A 267 -8.60 -17.76 7.89
CA ASP A 267 -9.44 -17.90 6.70
C ASP A 267 -10.27 -19.21 6.75
N SER A 268 -9.64 -20.32 7.11
CA SER A 268 -10.34 -21.60 7.28
C SER A 268 -11.41 -21.55 8.38
N LYS A 269 -11.11 -20.91 9.53
CA LYS A 269 -12.08 -20.74 10.61
C LYS A 269 -13.27 -19.87 10.18
N LEU A 270 -13.02 -18.76 9.48
CA LEU A 270 -14.09 -17.90 8.94
C LEU A 270 -14.99 -18.72 7.99
N ARG A 271 -14.40 -19.43 7.01
CA ARG A 271 -15.16 -20.23 6.04
C ARG A 271 -15.89 -21.41 6.66
N SER A 272 -15.51 -21.85 7.86
CA SER A 272 -16.17 -22.93 8.58
C SER A 272 -17.37 -22.47 9.42
N LEU A 273 -17.66 -21.17 9.50
CA LEU A 273 -18.80 -20.64 10.23
C LEU A 273 -20.12 -21.26 9.72
N LYS A 274 -20.95 -21.68 10.66
CA LYS A 274 -22.26 -22.31 10.40
C LYS A 274 -23.34 -21.48 11.05
N PRO A 275 -24.54 -21.42 10.46
CA PRO A 275 -25.68 -20.79 11.08
C PRO A 275 -26.01 -21.44 12.42
N LEU A 276 -26.47 -20.64 13.38
CA LEU A 276 -26.96 -21.09 14.70
C LEU A 276 -28.47 -21.16 14.78
N GLN A 277 -29.16 -20.45 13.88
CA GLN A 277 -30.61 -20.48 13.81
C GLN A 277 -31.09 -21.35 12.66
N GLU A 278 -32.18 -22.06 12.87
CA GLU A 278 -32.87 -22.77 11.80
C GLU A 278 -33.35 -21.80 10.71
N ASN A 279 -33.39 -22.26 9.48
CA ASN A 279 -33.82 -21.50 8.31
C ASN A 279 -32.98 -20.22 8.04
N THR A 280 -31.76 -20.17 8.55
CA THR A 280 -30.79 -19.12 8.20
C THR A 280 -29.61 -19.67 7.41
N GLN A 281 -28.94 -18.80 6.69
CA GLN A 281 -27.73 -19.09 5.93
C GLN A 281 -26.64 -18.09 6.30
N VAL A 282 -25.39 -18.55 6.25
CA VAL A 282 -24.18 -17.72 6.41
C VAL A 282 -23.31 -17.90 5.17
N LEU A 283 -23.02 -16.80 4.50
CA LEU A 283 -22.14 -16.76 3.34
C LEU A 283 -20.92 -15.90 3.67
N ILE A 284 -19.73 -16.34 3.29
CA ILE A 284 -18.48 -15.65 3.53
C ILE A 284 -17.81 -15.39 2.18
N GLU A 285 -17.65 -14.12 1.86
CA GLU A 285 -16.97 -13.60 0.69
C GLU A 285 -15.67 -12.92 1.13
N GLY A 286 -14.71 -12.77 0.21
CA GLY A 286 -13.45 -12.11 0.50
C GLY A 286 -12.30 -13.08 0.74
N LYS A 287 -11.13 -12.52 1.05
CA LYS A 287 -9.87 -13.26 1.19
C LYS A 287 -8.80 -12.38 1.84
N MET A 288 -7.62 -12.96 2.06
CA MET A 288 -6.42 -12.17 2.32
C MET A 288 -6.17 -11.23 1.14
N ASN A 289 -6.11 -9.94 1.43
CA ASN A 289 -5.77 -8.91 0.46
C ASN A 289 -4.24 -8.81 0.33
N ARG A 290 -3.55 -8.54 1.45
CA ARG A 290 -2.09 -8.48 1.50
C ARG A 290 -1.56 -9.59 2.42
N PRO A 291 -0.58 -10.40 1.97
CA PRO A 291 0.07 -11.37 2.84
C PRO A 291 0.89 -10.63 3.93
N PRO A 292 1.23 -11.29 5.03
CA PRO A 292 2.20 -10.76 5.99
C PRO A 292 3.54 -10.52 5.32
N PHE A 293 4.20 -9.46 5.75
CA PHE A 293 5.58 -9.16 5.36
C PHE A 293 6.47 -9.46 6.56
N SER A 294 7.12 -10.60 6.56
CA SER A 294 8.08 -10.98 7.59
C SER A 294 9.51 -10.73 7.13
N GLN A 295 10.37 -10.23 8.02
CA GLN A 295 11.78 -10.04 7.70
C GLN A 295 12.47 -11.40 7.52
N THR A 296 12.88 -11.74 6.29
CA THR A 296 13.71 -12.90 6.01
C THR A 296 15.17 -12.63 6.35
N LYS A 297 16.02 -13.66 6.30
CA LYS A 297 17.47 -13.50 6.47
C LYS A 297 18.05 -12.56 5.41
N GLU A 298 17.65 -12.73 4.17
CA GLU A 298 18.10 -11.94 3.04
C GLU A 298 17.61 -10.47 3.13
N SER A 299 16.38 -10.25 3.58
CA SER A 299 15.86 -8.90 3.88
C SER A 299 16.62 -8.25 5.03
N ARG A 300 17.07 -9.03 6.02
CA ARG A 300 17.93 -8.54 7.11
C ARG A 300 19.29 -8.10 6.59
N GLU A 301 19.93 -8.91 5.77
CA GLU A 301 21.22 -8.56 5.13
C GLU A 301 21.10 -7.30 4.27
N LEU A 302 19.98 -7.14 3.55
CA LEU A 302 19.69 -5.93 2.79
C LEU A 302 19.49 -4.71 3.70
N PHE A 303 18.80 -4.87 4.84
CA PHE A 303 18.66 -3.83 5.85
C PHE A 303 20.00 -3.40 6.44
N ASP A 304 20.87 -4.34 6.77
CA ASP A 304 22.19 -4.05 7.34
C ASP A 304 23.06 -3.26 6.35
N LYS A 305 23.00 -3.57 5.05
CA LYS A 305 23.61 -2.75 3.99
C LYS A 305 23.01 -1.34 3.92
N ALA A 306 21.69 -1.24 3.95
CA ALA A 306 21.00 0.05 3.92
C ALA A 306 21.35 0.92 5.15
N SER A 307 21.48 0.30 6.33
CA SER A 307 21.89 0.98 7.56
C SER A 307 23.32 1.53 7.46
N ALA A 308 24.25 0.76 6.89
CA ALA A 308 25.60 1.24 6.63
C ALA A 308 25.61 2.43 5.67
N PHE A 309 24.83 2.36 4.57
CA PHE A 309 24.71 3.47 3.62
C PHE A 309 24.03 4.70 4.22
N ALA A 310 23.05 4.52 5.08
CA ALA A 310 22.40 5.63 5.80
C ALA A 310 23.40 6.37 6.70
N THR A 311 24.24 5.64 7.42
CA THR A 311 25.34 6.23 8.22
C THR A 311 26.28 7.06 7.35
N GLU A 312 26.67 6.56 6.16
CA GLU A 312 27.52 7.30 5.24
C GLU A 312 26.87 8.58 4.67
N VAL A 313 25.54 8.65 4.58
CA VAL A 313 24.80 9.84 4.16
C VAL A 313 24.34 10.71 5.32
N GLY A 314 24.71 10.36 6.56
CA GLY A 314 24.62 11.23 7.73
C GLY A 314 23.39 11.03 8.60
N PHE A 315 22.70 9.86 8.56
CA PHE A 315 21.62 9.56 9.49
C PHE A 315 21.61 8.08 9.91
N GLU A 316 20.95 7.81 11.03
CA GLU A 316 20.73 6.45 11.52
C GLU A 316 19.46 5.87 10.89
N LEU A 317 19.55 4.65 10.36
CA LEU A 317 18.41 3.91 9.82
C LEU A 317 17.94 2.87 10.83
N VAL A 318 16.71 3.01 11.30
CA VAL A 318 16.10 2.10 12.27
C VAL A 318 14.96 1.33 11.60
N GLY A 319 14.91 0.01 11.82
CA GLY A 319 13.82 -0.83 11.34
C GLY A 319 12.67 -0.88 12.34
N MET A 320 11.44 -1.01 11.82
CA MET A 320 10.25 -1.18 12.67
C MET A 320 9.25 -2.18 12.08
N HIS A 321 8.37 -2.68 12.95
CA HIS A 321 7.18 -3.44 12.57
C HIS A 321 5.96 -2.51 12.52
N THR A 322 5.02 -2.74 11.57
CA THR A 322 3.77 -1.99 11.48
C THR A 322 2.57 -2.88 11.15
N GLY A 323 1.37 -2.44 11.56
CA GLY A 323 0.10 -3.12 11.27
C GLY A 323 -0.47 -2.83 9.87
N GLY A 324 0.03 -1.82 9.14
CA GLY A 324 -0.43 -1.45 7.80
C GLY A 324 0.18 -2.33 6.70
N GLY A 325 -0.55 -2.55 5.60
CA GLY A 325 -0.03 -3.23 4.41
C GLY A 325 0.66 -2.26 3.46
N SER A 326 1.33 -2.78 2.43
CA SER A 326 1.83 -2.06 1.25
C SER A 326 1.95 -3.02 0.06
N ASP A 327 2.24 -2.52 -1.12
CA ASP A 327 2.49 -3.34 -2.31
C ASP A 327 3.70 -4.26 -2.13
N GLY A 328 4.69 -3.88 -1.32
CA GLY A 328 5.82 -4.73 -0.95
C GLY A 328 5.43 -6.04 -0.28
N SER A 329 4.28 -6.08 0.40
CA SER A 329 3.78 -7.28 1.07
C SER A 329 3.57 -8.47 0.13
N PHE A 330 3.24 -8.24 -1.16
CA PHE A 330 3.01 -9.33 -2.11
C PHE A 330 4.26 -10.16 -2.42
N LEU A 331 5.44 -9.59 -2.20
CA LEU A 331 6.71 -10.15 -2.64
C LEU A 331 7.70 -10.43 -1.50
N ALA A 332 7.52 -9.82 -0.33
CA ALA A 332 8.51 -9.79 0.75
C ALA A 332 8.89 -11.16 1.32
N GLU A 333 8.03 -12.18 1.21
CA GLU A 333 8.38 -13.56 1.59
C GLU A 333 9.29 -14.28 0.57
N LYS A 334 9.40 -13.74 -0.66
CA LYS A 334 10.12 -14.38 -1.76
C LYS A 334 11.37 -13.62 -2.20
N VAL A 335 11.35 -12.31 -2.07
CA VAL A 335 12.40 -11.41 -2.54
C VAL A 335 12.81 -10.46 -1.42
N PRO A 336 14.12 -10.26 -1.18
CA PRO A 336 14.61 -9.30 -0.18
C PRO A 336 14.00 -7.91 -0.41
N THR A 337 13.24 -7.43 0.57
CA THR A 337 12.43 -6.21 0.46
C THR A 337 12.77 -5.23 1.59
N LEU A 338 12.93 -3.95 1.23
CA LEU A 338 12.92 -2.82 2.16
C LEU A 338 11.74 -1.92 1.82
N ASP A 339 11.01 -1.51 2.85
CA ASP A 339 9.83 -0.68 2.73
C ASP A 339 9.91 0.55 3.63
N GLY A 340 9.20 1.63 3.30
CA GLY A 340 9.32 2.90 4.02
C GLY A 340 10.60 3.67 3.66
N LEU A 341 11.12 3.48 2.44
CA LEU A 341 12.30 4.18 1.95
C LEU A 341 12.01 5.61 1.49
N GLY A 342 10.75 6.01 1.45
CA GLY A 342 10.31 7.36 1.10
C GLY A 342 10.65 8.41 2.15
N VAL A 343 9.97 9.53 2.08
CA VAL A 343 10.21 10.71 2.92
C VAL A 343 9.67 10.54 4.34
N ASP A 344 10.24 11.26 5.31
CA ASP A 344 9.70 11.33 6.68
C ASP A 344 8.65 12.43 6.79
N GLY A 345 7.63 12.18 7.59
CA GLY A 345 6.53 13.09 7.82
C GLY A 345 5.50 12.50 8.79
N VAL A 346 4.33 13.13 8.85
CA VAL A 346 3.25 12.71 9.74
C VAL A 346 1.89 12.91 9.06
N GLY A 347 0.92 12.11 9.46
CA GLY A 347 -0.48 12.28 9.12
C GLY A 347 -0.91 11.74 7.76
N PRO A 348 -0.35 10.61 7.25
CA PRO A 348 -0.91 10.01 6.05
C PRO A 348 -2.41 9.76 6.22
N HIS A 349 -3.19 9.91 5.16
CA HIS A 349 -4.65 9.79 5.15
C HIS A 349 -5.41 10.86 5.97
N THR A 350 -4.74 11.96 6.35
CA THR A 350 -5.40 13.10 7.02
C THR A 350 -5.20 14.42 6.27
N LEU A 351 -6.04 15.41 6.53
CA LEU A 351 -5.88 16.75 5.94
C LEU A 351 -4.69 17.54 6.52
N THR A 352 -4.01 16.98 7.51
CA THR A 352 -2.80 17.53 8.11
C THR A 352 -1.54 16.78 7.67
N GLU A 353 -1.66 15.97 6.62
CA GLU A 353 -0.54 15.25 6.02
C GLU A 353 0.56 16.20 5.59
N TYR A 354 1.79 15.93 6.02
CA TYR A 354 2.97 16.69 5.62
C TYR A 354 4.23 15.83 5.55
N LEU A 355 5.17 16.21 4.70
CA LEU A 355 6.55 15.73 4.74
C LEU A 355 7.48 16.73 5.43
N LYS A 356 8.63 16.25 5.93
CA LYS A 356 9.75 17.06 6.42
C LYS A 356 10.73 17.33 5.28
N ILE A 357 10.99 18.61 4.97
CA ILE A 357 11.95 19.03 3.94
C ILE A 357 13.34 18.45 4.23
N SER A 358 13.75 18.49 5.49
CA SER A 358 15.03 17.94 5.96
C SER A 358 15.22 16.44 5.68
N SER A 359 14.15 15.70 5.38
CA SER A 359 14.24 14.27 5.01
C SER A 359 14.50 14.04 3.52
N LEU A 360 14.23 14.99 2.64
CA LEU A 360 14.28 14.81 1.18
C LEU A 360 15.65 14.36 0.70
N GLN A 361 16.67 15.16 0.93
CA GLN A 361 18.02 14.91 0.43
C GLN A 361 18.66 13.65 1.06
N PRO A 362 18.63 13.44 2.40
CA PRO A 362 19.18 12.21 2.98
C PRO A 362 18.52 10.93 2.44
N ARG A 363 17.19 10.93 2.28
CA ARG A 363 16.44 9.78 1.78
C ARG A 363 16.71 9.53 0.29
N MET A 364 16.75 10.57 -0.54
CA MET A 364 17.15 10.48 -1.93
C MET A 364 18.57 9.92 -2.06
N ASN A 365 19.52 10.38 -1.24
CA ASN A 365 20.91 9.90 -1.25
C ASN A 365 21.03 8.45 -0.80
N LEU A 366 20.21 8.01 0.17
CA LEU A 366 20.14 6.60 0.58
C LEU A 366 19.65 5.73 -0.59
N LEU A 367 18.54 6.10 -1.25
CA LEU A 367 18.04 5.38 -2.42
C LEU A 367 19.11 5.31 -3.53
N ARG A 368 19.77 6.43 -3.82
CA ARG A 368 20.85 6.48 -4.80
C ARG A 368 21.99 5.53 -4.45
N LYS A 369 22.43 5.48 -3.18
CA LYS A 369 23.49 4.57 -2.73
C LYS A 369 23.06 3.11 -2.84
N LEU A 370 21.85 2.78 -2.44
CA LEU A 370 21.29 1.43 -2.58
C LEU A 370 21.31 1.01 -4.05
N ILE A 371 20.75 1.81 -4.94
CA ILE A 371 20.67 1.50 -6.38
C ILE A 371 22.05 1.30 -6.98
N LEU A 372 23.04 2.11 -6.63
CA LEU A 372 24.40 2.04 -7.20
C LEU A 372 25.22 0.87 -6.67
N ASN A 373 24.96 0.36 -5.47
CA ASN A 373 25.85 -0.60 -4.79
C ASN A 373 25.22 -1.98 -4.54
N LEU A 374 23.93 -2.16 -4.85
CA LEU A 374 23.34 -3.50 -4.89
C LEU A 374 23.80 -4.25 -6.13
N THR A 375 24.26 -5.49 -5.92
CA THR A 375 24.85 -6.36 -6.95
C THR A 375 24.19 -7.74 -6.99
#